data_c9397795a405e9e3a59ee74fb695b2f5
#
_entry.id   c9397795a405e9e3a59ee74fb695b2f5
#
_cell.length_a   1.000
_cell.length_b   1.000
_cell.length_c   1.000
_cell.angle_alpha   90.00
_cell.angle_beta   90.00
_cell.angle_gamma   90.00
#
_symmetry.space_group_name_H-M   'P 1'
#
loop_
_entity.id
_entity.type
_entity.pdbx_description
1 polymer ?
#
loop_
_entity_poly.entity_id
_entity_poly.type
_entity_poly.pdbx_seq_one_letter_code
_entity_poly.pdbx_strand_id
1 'polypeptide(L)'
;MPDRRLLADRYRLGELLGTGGMAEVRRATDVVLDRDVAVKLFRTCQDEVDVRRFTNEIRTLATLSHPGLVSVYDADTSGDTPFMVLELVEGRTLRDRIANGPMDVDEVRRLGAALADALSHVHGHGFIHRDVKPSNILLDDDGVPRLADFGLARLADGARLTRADQVVGTAAYLAPEQVRGTEITSAVDVYALGLVLLECLTGHREYEGAEIEAAVARLHRPPVVPADLPFGLTRLLSLMTALSPARRPSARDCADALLDSGPPTRVETVRRPSRGLLVASSAAVLLAAVGTGLVVQNRATPAESAPPVSTSTQPQTVQQTPVPVVEQQPVVEQPVVPTTAAPPPVQQEDRSGKAKPGKKNGKGKGP
;
A
#
# COMPACT_ATOMS: atom_id res chain seq x y z
N MET A 1 -16.41 39.68 11.89
CA MET A 1 -15.07 39.57 11.29
C MET A 1 -14.57 38.22 11.66
N PRO A 2 -14.26 37.27 10.73
CA PRO A 2 -13.68 36.03 11.12
C PRO A 2 -12.31 36.25 11.76
N ASP A 3 -12.07 35.57 12.85
CA ASP A 3 -10.91 35.70 13.72
C ASP A 3 -9.62 35.52 12.86
N ARG A 4 -8.82 36.59 12.76
CA ARG A 4 -7.58 36.66 11.99
C ARG A 4 -6.41 36.02 12.75
N ARG A 5 -6.66 35.02 13.59
CA ARG A 5 -5.54 34.28 14.24
C ARG A 5 -4.73 33.59 13.19
N LEU A 6 -3.44 33.90 13.17
CA LEU A 6 -2.45 33.14 12.38
C LEU A 6 -2.20 31.82 13.08
N LEU A 7 -2.17 30.73 12.32
CA LEU A 7 -1.67 29.46 12.80
C LEU A 7 -0.15 29.58 12.97
N ALA A 8 0.36 29.25 14.15
CA ALA A 8 1.78 29.39 14.54
C ALA A 8 2.36 30.80 14.23
N ASP A 9 1.55 31.86 14.39
CA ASP A 9 1.90 33.26 14.11
C ASP A 9 2.42 33.53 12.67
N ARG A 10 2.21 32.59 11.76
CA ARG A 10 2.77 32.62 10.42
C ARG A 10 1.77 32.34 9.29
N TYR A 11 0.86 31.40 9.47
CA TYR A 11 0.01 30.92 8.38
C TYR A 11 -1.41 31.47 8.52
N ARG A 12 -1.82 32.29 7.55
CA ARG A 12 -3.19 32.81 7.47
C ARG A 12 -4.06 31.79 6.74
N LEU A 13 -4.89 31.06 7.49
CA LEU A 13 -5.79 30.08 6.93
C LEU A 13 -6.87 30.72 6.05
N GLY A 14 -7.09 30.11 4.89
CA GLY A 14 -8.08 30.48 3.88
C GLY A 14 -9.15 29.43 3.67
N GLU A 15 -9.53 29.23 2.41
CA GLU A 15 -10.59 28.32 2.01
C GLU A 15 -10.26 26.85 2.29
N LEU A 16 -11.29 26.03 2.45
CA LEU A 16 -11.17 24.59 2.62
C LEU A 16 -10.94 23.94 1.25
N LEU A 17 -9.80 23.25 1.08
CA LEU A 17 -9.46 22.50 -0.12
C LEU A 17 -9.96 21.06 -0.06
N GLY A 18 -10.00 20.45 1.13
CA GLY A 18 -10.45 19.10 1.31
C GLY A 18 -10.64 18.71 2.77
N THR A 19 -11.48 17.71 3.01
CA THR A 19 -11.69 17.15 4.34
C THR A 19 -11.70 15.64 4.30
N GLY A 20 -11.06 15.02 5.29
CA GLY A 20 -11.03 13.60 5.48
C GLY A 20 -11.31 13.22 6.94
N GLY A 21 -11.36 11.93 7.24
CA GLY A 21 -11.65 11.43 8.59
C GLY A 21 -10.71 11.95 9.68
N MET A 22 -9.44 12.17 9.35
CA MET A 22 -8.39 12.52 10.33
C MET A 22 -7.83 13.93 10.19
N ALA A 23 -8.09 14.61 9.07
CA ALA A 23 -7.54 15.93 8.80
C ALA A 23 -8.43 16.74 7.88
N GLU A 24 -8.26 18.06 7.93
CA GLU A 24 -8.73 18.98 6.89
C GLU A 24 -7.54 19.67 6.23
N VAL A 25 -7.65 19.98 4.95
CA VAL A 25 -6.64 20.69 4.17
C VAL A 25 -7.21 22.05 3.77
N ARG A 26 -6.47 23.11 4.06
CA ARG A 26 -6.86 24.48 3.73
C ARG A 26 -5.79 25.16 2.89
N ARG A 27 -6.20 26.01 1.96
CA ARG A 27 -5.30 27.03 1.41
C ARG A 27 -4.88 27.97 2.55
N ALA A 28 -3.66 28.41 2.55
CA ALA A 28 -3.19 29.42 3.49
C ALA A 28 -2.13 30.31 2.82
N THR A 29 -1.91 31.49 3.39
CA THR A 29 -0.81 32.37 3.00
C THR A 29 0.26 32.33 4.09
N ASP A 30 1.48 31.97 3.77
CA ASP A 30 2.68 32.13 4.60
C ASP A 30 3.04 33.62 4.61
N VAL A 31 2.67 34.35 5.68
CA VAL A 31 2.86 35.79 5.76
C VAL A 31 4.33 36.22 5.91
N VAL A 32 5.23 35.28 6.20
CA VAL A 32 6.68 35.54 6.32
C VAL A 32 7.36 35.46 4.95
N LEU A 33 6.97 34.47 4.13
CA LEU A 33 7.56 34.24 2.80
C LEU A 33 6.70 34.79 1.67
N ASP A 34 5.55 35.40 1.97
CA ASP A 34 4.57 35.98 1.03
C ASP A 34 4.23 35.01 -0.11
N ARG A 35 3.84 33.78 0.24
CA ARG A 35 3.46 32.72 -0.70
C ARG A 35 2.24 31.95 -0.23
N ASP A 36 1.50 31.41 -1.19
CA ASP A 36 0.40 30.49 -0.90
C ASP A 36 0.94 29.08 -0.63
N VAL A 37 0.28 28.39 0.30
CA VAL A 37 0.61 27.04 0.75
C VAL A 37 -0.67 26.26 1.01
N ALA A 38 -0.58 24.94 1.10
CA ALA A 38 -1.64 24.09 1.65
C ALA A 38 -1.29 23.73 3.10
N VAL A 39 -2.24 23.89 4.00
CA VAL A 39 -2.07 23.52 5.42
C VAL A 39 -3.00 22.38 5.75
N LYS A 40 -2.42 21.24 6.13
CA LYS A 40 -3.14 20.07 6.60
C LYS A 40 -3.19 20.09 8.12
N LEU A 41 -4.39 20.25 8.66
CA LEU A 41 -4.70 20.31 10.09
C LEU A 41 -5.18 18.93 10.53
N PHE A 42 -4.50 18.34 11.51
CA PHE A 42 -4.86 17.02 12.00
C PHE A 42 -5.81 17.14 13.19
N ARG A 43 -6.84 16.30 13.19
CA ARG A 43 -7.72 16.14 14.35
C ARG A 43 -6.95 15.42 15.44
N THR A 44 -7.06 15.85 16.68
CA THR A 44 -6.23 15.50 17.83
C THR A 44 -5.96 13.99 17.94
N CYS A 45 -4.69 13.60 17.96
CA CYS A 45 -4.25 12.30 18.45
C CYS A 45 -4.35 12.32 19.98
N GLN A 46 -5.05 11.34 20.58
CA GLN A 46 -5.28 11.30 22.03
C GLN A 46 -4.16 10.66 22.84
N ASP A 47 -3.18 10.01 22.15
CA ASP A 47 -2.12 9.24 22.81
C ASP A 47 -0.74 9.86 22.53
N GLU A 48 0.06 10.10 23.57
CA GLU A 48 1.43 10.63 23.44
C GLU A 48 2.36 9.75 22.59
N VAL A 49 2.14 8.44 22.59
CA VAL A 49 2.93 7.50 21.77
C VAL A 49 2.64 7.69 20.28
N ASP A 50 1.39 7.94 19.94
CA ASP A 50 0.96 8.19 18.56
C ASP A 50 1.45 9.55 18.06
N VAL A 51 1.47 10.58 18.92
CA VAL A 51 2.03 11.91 18.61
C VAL A 51 3.53 11.80 18.31
N ARG A 52 4.31 11.06 19.08
CA ARG A 52 5.75 10.88 18.83
C ARG A 52 6.05 10.15 17.53
N ARG A 53 5.31 9.08 17.23
CA ARG A 53 5.43 8.36 15.97
C ARG A 53 5.09 9.25 14.79
N PHE A 54 3.98 9.94 14.88
CA PHE A 54 3.51 10.90 13.90
C PHE A 54 4.54 12.01 13.64
N THR A 55 5.10 12.60 14.70
CA THR A 55 6.14 13.64 14.60
C THR A 55 7.39 13.13 13.88
N ASN A 56 7.86 11.93 14.22
CA ASN A 56 9.05 11.35 13.59
C ASN A 56 8.81 11.09 12.10
N GLU A 57 7.61 10.67 11.74
CA GLU A 57 7.26 10.37 10.37
C GLU A 57 7.14 11.62 9.52
N ILE A 58 6.50 12.67 10.03
CA ILE A 58 6.47 13.97 9.36
C ILE A 58 7.88 14.50 9.13
N ARG A 59 8.76 14.44 10.12
CA ARG A 59 10.16 14.87 9.96
C ARG A 59 10.86 14.13 8.86
N THR A 60 10.59 12.86 8.74
CA THR A 60 11.22 12.03 7.71
C THR A 60 10.63 12.30 6.34
N LEU A 61 9.31 12.51 6.24
CA LEU A 61 8.67 12.92 4.99
C LEU A 61 9.18 14.28 4.50
N ALA A 62 9.50 15.19 5.40
CA ALA A 62 10.09 16.49 5.08
C ALA A 62 11.49 16.38 4.45
N THR A 63 12.16 15.22 4.54
CA THR A 63 13.46 15.00 3.86
C THR A 63 13.30 14.53 2.42
N LEU A 64 12.10 14.09 2.02
CA LEU A 64 11.84 13.63 0.67
C LEU A 64 11.62 14.83 -0.25
N SER A 65 12.46 14.97 -1.28
CA SER A 65 12.35 16.02 -2.30
C SER A 65 12.39 15.37 -3.68
N HIS A 66 11.29 15.47 -4.41
CA HIS A 66 11.18 14.92 -5.77
C HIS A 66 10.10 15.69 -6.55
N PRO A 67 10.29 16.00 -7.85
CA PRO A 67 9.31 16.75 -8.63
C PRO A 67 7.92 16.08 -8.74
N GLY A 68 7.84 14.76 -8.60
CA GLY A 68 6.59 13.99 -8.58
C GLY A 68 5.97 13.83 -7.19
N LEU A 69 6.49 14.51 -6.15
CA LEU A 69 5.94 14.52 -4.80
C LEU A 69 5.52 15.93 -4.40
N VAL A 70 4.43 16.04 -3.64
CA VAL A 70 4.07 17.29 -2.96
C VAL A 70 5.08 17.54 -1.85
N SER A 71 5.75 18.68 -1.88
CA SER A 71 6.81 19.05 -0.92
C SER A 71 6.23 19.39 0.44
N VAL A 72 6.90 18.97 1.51
CA VAL A 72 6.61 19.40 2.89
C VAL A 72 7.50 20.59 3.21
N TYR A 73 6.91 21.73 3.56
CA TYR A 73 7.65 22.96 3.86
C TYR A 73 7.87 23.18 5.36
N ASP A 74 6.90 22.78 6.17
CA ASP A 74 6.95 22.99 7.61
C ASP A 74 5.98 22.03 8.32
N ALA A 75 6.16 21.83 9.63
CA ALA A 75 5.23 21.07 10.43
C ALA A 75 5.38 21.41 11.91
N ASP A 76 4.27 21.46 12.64
CA ASP A 76 4.26 21.58 14.08
C ASP A 76 3.29 20.58 14.71
N THR A 77 3.79 19.86 15.69
CA THR A 77 3.05 18.84 16.44
C THR A 77 3.00 19.14 17.94
N SER A 78 3.54 20.30 18.36
CA SER A 78 3.63 20.70 19.77
C SER A 78 2.40 21.43 20.30
N GLY A 79 1.57 21.99 19.40
CA GLY A 79 0.36 22.73 19.77
C GLY A 79 -0.88 21.83 19.90
N ASP A 80 -2.01 22.46 20.27
CA ASP A 80 -3.32 21.80 20.43
C ASP A 80 -3.82 21.17 19.11
N THR A 81 -3.37 21.71 17.97
CA THR A 81 -3.74 21.24 16.63
C THR A 81 -2.46 20.98 15.83
N PRO A 82 -2.01 19.73 15.75
CA PRO A 82 -0.90 19.37 14.88
C PRO A 82 -1.20 19.74 13.43
N PHE A 83 -0.21 20.29 12.72
CA PHE A 83 -0.37 20.65 11.33
C PHE A 83 0.88 20.39 10.49
N MET A 84 0.69 20.33 9.18
CA MET A 84 1.73 20.23 8.17
C MET A 84 1.48 21.26 7.09
N VAL A 85 2.52 21.97 6.69
CA VAL A 85 2.50 22.93 5.60
C VAL A 85 3.11 22.30 4.37
N LEU A 86 2.34 22.30 3.31
CA LEU A 86 2.64 21.61 2.07
C LEU A 86 2.72 22.60 0.91
N GLU A 87 3.40 22.22 -0.13
CA GLU A 87 3.30 22.85 -1.44
C GLU A 87 1.82 22.92 -1.86
N LEU A 88 1.38 24.09 -2.29
CA LEU A 88 0.08 24.23 -2.91
C LEU A 88 0.21 23.89 -4.39
N VAL A 89 -0.43 22.82 -4.81
CA VAL A 89 -0.51 22.44 -6.22
C VAL A 89 -1.82 22.99 -6.77
N GLU A 90 -1.71 23.98 -7.64
CA GLU A 90 -2.88 24.50 -8.38
C GLU A 90 -3.26 23.50 -9.47
N GLY A 91 -4.55 23.16 -9.59
CA GLY A 91 -5.03 22.22 -10.56
C GLY A 91 -6.17 21.32 -10.02
N ARG A 92 -6.15 20.04 -10.34
CA ARG A 92 -7.22 19.10 -9.98
C ARG A 92 -6.64 17.74 -9.54
N THR A 93 -7.47 16.91 -8.89
CA THR A 93 -7.07 15.54 -8.60
C THR A 93 -7.17 14.65 -9.86
N LEU A 94 -6.38 13.56 -9.88
CA LEU A 94 -6.53 12.53 -10.92
C LEU A 94 -7.94 11.90 -10.90
N ARG A 95 -8.59 11.87 -9.73
CA ARG A 95 -9.99 11.43 -9.61
C ARG A 95 -10.93 12.30 -10.44
N ASP A 96 -10.76 13.62 -10.38
CA ASP A 96 -11.57 14.57 -11.14
C ASP A 96 -11.26 14.44 -12.64
N ARG A 97 -10.01 14.12 -13.01
CA ARG A 97 -9.64 13.85 -14.40
C ARG A 97 -10.34 12.60 -14.95
N ILE A 98 -10.32 11.49 -14.17
CA ILE A 98 -10.95 10.22 -14.56
C ILE A 98 -12.47 10.38 -14.67
N ALA A 99 -13.09 11.20 -13.86
CA ALA A 99 -14.54 11.47 -13.94
C ALA A 99 -14.99 12.05 -15.31
N ASN A 100 -14.06 12.62 -16.09
CA ASN A 100 -14.32 13.09 -17.46
C ASN A 100 -14.19 11.99 -18.52
N GLY A 101 -13.96 10.74 -18.12
CA GLY A 101 -13.83 9.57 -18.99
C GLY A 101 -12.40 9.00 -19.05
N PRO A 102 -12.23 7.87 -19.77
CA PRO A 102 -10.96 7.20 -19.96
C PRO A 102 -9.88 8.13 -20.53
N MET A 103 -8.64 7.83 -20.19
CA MET A 103 -7.47 8.57 -20.66
C MET A 103 -6.79 7.83 -21.83
N ASP A 104 -6.11 8.58 -22.68
CA ASP A 104 -5.31 8.02 -23.77
C ASP A 104 -4.15 7.18 -23.22
N VAL A 105 -3.79 6.11 -23.93
CA VAL A 105 -2.72 5.18 -23.52
C VAL A 105 -1.39 5.88 -23.28
N ASP A 106 -1.01 6.83 -24.16
CA ASP A 106 0.25 7.53 -24.03
C ASP A 106 0.22 8.54 -22.87
N GLU A 107 -0.96 9.16 -22.59
CA GLU A 107 -1.17 10.00 -21.41
C GLU A 107 -0.99 9.16 -20.13
N VAL A 108 -1.60 7.97 -20.05
CA VAL A 108 -1.50 7.06 -18.91
C VAL A 108 -0.07 6.55 -18.72
N ARG A 109 0.66 6.27 -19.79
CA ARG A 109 2.07 5.86 -19.72
C ARG A 109 2.95 6.95 -19.13
N ARG A 110 2.81 8.20 -19.60
CA ARG A 110 3.60 9.34 -19.07
C ARG A 110 3.27 9.61 -17.60
N LEU A 111 1.99 9.65 -17.25
CA LEU A 111 1.53 9.81 -15.88
C LEU A 111 2.07 8.68 -14.98
N GLY A 112 1.91 7.44 -15.42
CA GLY A 112 2.36 6.28 -14.68
C GLY A 112 3.87 6.25 -14.46
N ALA A 113 4.65 6.63 -15.48
CA ALA A 113 6.11 6.70 -15.39
C ALA A 113 6.57 7.74 -14.34
N ALA A 114 5.97 8.94 -14.36
CA ALA A 114 6.29 9.99 -13.39
C ALA A 114 5.93 9.58 -11.95
N LEU A 115 4.78 8.94 -11.75
CA LEU A 115 4.36 8.43 -10.44
C LEU A 115 5.24 7.25 -9.97
N ALA A 116 5.62 6.35 -10.86
CA ALA A 116 6.50 5.24 -10.54
C ALA A 116 7.92 5.72 -10.18
N ASP A 117 8.43 6.76 -10.85
CA ASP A 117 9.71 7.39 -10.51
C ASP A 117 9.65 8.05 -9.12
N ALA A 118 8.57 8.78 -8.80
CA ALA A 118 8.33 9.33 -7.48
C ALA A 118 8.26 8.24 -6.39
N LEU A 119 7.56 7.13 -6.65
CA LEU A 119 7.51 5.99 -5.73
C LEU A 119 8.89 5.32 -5.60
N SER A 120 9.68 5.22 -6.68
CA SER A 120 11.04 4.70 -6.62
C SER A 120 11.93 5.52 -5.70
N HIS A 121 11.80 6.86 -5.75
CA HIS A 121 12.50 7.76 -4.83
C HIS A 121 12.08 7.51 -3.36
N VAL A 122 10.78 7.41 -3.09
CA VAL A 122 10.23 7.11 -1.75
C VAL A 122 10.78 5.78 -1.23
N HIS A 123 10.73 4.73 -2.05
CA HIS A 123 11.19 3.38 -1.70
C HIS A 123 12.71 3.34 -1.47
N GLY A 124 13.48 4.10 -2.26
CA GLY A 124 14.93 4.22 -2.10
C GLY A 124 15.35 4.83 -0.75
N HIS A 125 14.45 5.61 -0.12
CA HIS A 125 14.63 6.15 1.23
C HIS A 125 14.06 5.25 2.34
N GLY A 126 13.61 4.04 1.99
CA GLY A 126 13.07 3.07 2.95
C GLY A 126 11.61 3.32 3.35
N PHE A 127 10.89 4.20 2.63
CA PHE A 127 9.49 4.49 2.90
C PHE A 127 8.55 3.75 1.98
N ILE A 128 7.31 3.58 2.44
CA ILE A 128 6.19 3.04 1.68
C ILE A 128 5.06 4.05 1.79
N HIS A 129 4.47 4.45 0.64
CA HIS A 129 3.42 5.45 0.61
C HIS A 129 2.10 4.96 1.24
N ARG A 130 1.71 3.70 0.97
CA ARG A 130 0.56 2.97 1.53
C ARG A 130 -0.84 3.48 1.18
N ASP A 131 -0.97 4.61 0.50
CA ASP A 131 -2.26 5.22 0.14
C ASP A 131 -2.27 5.83 -1.26
N VAL A 132 -1.68 5.12 -2.24
CA VAL A 132 -1.70 5.50 -3.66
C VAL A 132 -3.11 5.32 -4.21
N LYS A 133 -3.75 6.42 -4.61
CA LYS A 133 -5.11 6.45 -5.17
C LYS A 133 -5.35 7.75 -5.95
N PRO A 134 -6.35 7.80 -6.86
CA PRO A 134 -6.56 8.98 -7.70
C PRO A 134 -6.84 10.29 -6.94
N SER A 135 -7.43 10.24 -5.74
CA SER A 135 -7.65 11.45 -4.92
C SER A 135 -6.38 12.00 -4.27
N ASN A 136 -5.31 11.19 -4.18
CA ASN A 136 -4.02 11.59 -3.63
C ASN A 136 -2.98 11.90 -4.72
N ILE A 137 -3.41 11.95 -5.97
CA ILE A 137 -2.59 12.34 -7.12
C ILE A 137 -3.15 13.65 -7.63
N LEU A 138 -2.36 14.71 -7.49
CA LEU A 138 -2.68 16.04 -7.98
C LEU A 138 -2.09 16.23 -9.37
N LEU A 139 -2.84 16.83 -10.25
CA LEU A 139 -2.39 17.24 -11.58
C LEU A 139 -2.35 18.76 -11.58
N ASP A 140 -1.17 19.33 -11.80
CA ASP A 140 -1.06 20.77 -11.99
C ASP A 140 -1.70 21.26 -13.31
N ASP A 141 -1.65 22.54 -13.58
CA ASP A 141 -2.25 23.14 -14.78
C ASP A 141 -1.65 22.59 -16.09
N ASP A 142 -0.41 22.13 -16.06
CA ASP A 142 0.27 21.47 -17.19
C ASP A 142 0.00 19.96 -17.26
N GLY A 143 -0.77 19.42 -16.29
CA GLY A 143 -1.11 18.00 -16.17
C GLY A 143 0.02 17.14 -15.60
N VAL A 144 1.05 17.75 -14.99
CA VAL A 144 2.15 17.02 -14.34
C VAL A 144 1.64 16.42 -13.02
N PRO A 145 1.79 15.09 -12.82
CA PRO A 145 1.30 14.45 -11.61
C PRO A 145 2.23 14.67 -10.42
N ARG A 146 1.63 14.93 -9.26
CA ARG A 146 2.29 15.00 -7.96
C ARG A 146 1.57 14.10 -6.95
N LEU A 147 2.32 13.22 -6.31
CA LEU A 147 1.79 12.32 -5.30
C LEU A 147 1.74 13.04 -3.95
N ALA A 148 0.56 13.09 -3.36
CA ALA A 148 0.26 13.74 -2.09
C ALA A 148 -0.16 12.70 -1.04
N ASP A 149 -0.23 13.11 0.20
CA ASP A 149 -0.86 12.37 1.29
C ASP A 149 -0.30 10.96 1.52
N PHE A 150 0.97 10.90 1.95
CA PHE A 150 1.50 9.68 2.54
C PHE A 150 0.56 9.15 3.64
N GLY A 151 0.35 7.86 3.69
CA GLY A 151 -0.61 7.19 4.59
C GLY A 151 -0.30 7.32 6.08
N LEU A 152 0.04 8.53 6.55
CA LEU A 152 0.30 8.88 7.96
C LEU A 152 -0.80 8.39 8.90
N ALA A 153 -2.03 8.41 8.42
CA ALA A 153 -3.20 7.96 9.16
C ALA A 153 -3.17 6.47 9.53
N ARG A 154 -2.51 5.63 8.73
CA ARG A 154 -2.43 4.18 8.96
C ARG A 154 -1.33 3.77 9.93
N LEU A 155 -0.42 4.66 10.23
CA LEU A 155 0.67 4.45 11.17
C LEU A 155 0.25 4.81 12.59
N ALA A 156 -0.62 5.81 12.76
CA ALA A 156 -1.22 6.14 14.04
C ALA A 156 -2.14 5.03 14.57
N ASP A 157 -2.82 4.28 13.69
CA ASP A 157 -3.79 3.25 14.09
C ASP A 157 -3.20 1.86 14.36
N GLY A 158 -1.87 1.67 14.32
CA GLY A 158 -1.19 0.43 14.69
C GLY A 158 -1.97 -0.83 14.30
N ALA A 159 -1.96 -1.23 13.02
CA ALA A 159 -2.52 -2.49 12.49
C ALA A 159 -4.03 -2.75 12.76
N ARG A 160 -4.82 -1.80 13.24
CA ARG A 160 -6.26 -1.97 13.44
C ARG A 160 -7.05 -1.43 12.25
N LEU A 161 -7.27 -2.29 11.25
CA LEU A 161 -8.19 -2.07 10.11
C LEU A 161 -9.68 -1.99 10.55
N THR A 162 -10.01 -1.81 11.83
CA THR A 162 -11.33 -2.10 12.38
C THR A 162 -12.24 -0.91 12.66
N ARG A 163 -11.88 0.31 12.22
CA ARG A 163 -12.86 1.42 12.29
C ARG A 163 -13.55 1.56 10.93
N ALA A 164 -14.77 1.03 10.87
CA ALA A 164 -15.63 1.02 9.68
C ALA A 164 -15.85 2.42 9.05
N ASP A 165 -15.72 3.49 9.83
CA ASP A 165 -16.03 4.85 9.42
C ASP A 165 -14.89 5.52 8.62
N GLN A 166 -13.67 4.94 8.60
CA GLN A 166 -12.50 5.51 7.92
C GLN A 166 -12.16 4.80 6.61
N VAL A 167 -12.86 3.72 6.28
CA VAL A 167 -12.56 2.82 5.15
C VAL A 167 -13.21 3.28 3.84
N VAL A 168 -14.21 4.20 3.90
CA VAL A 168 -14.96 4.63 2.72
C VAL A 168 -14.05 5.29 1.68
N GLY A 169 -13.83 4.59 0.58
CA GLY A 169 -13.08 5.06 -0.59
C GLY A 169 -11.60 4.64 -0.68
N THR A 170 -10.93 4.29 0.43
CA THR A 170 -9.52 3.86 0.42
C THR A 170 -9.36 2.36 0.15
N ALA A 171 -10.36 1.56 0.52
CA ALA A 171 -10.32 0.10 0.33
C ALA A 171 -10.19 -0.32 -1.14
N ALA A 172 -10.57 0.52 -2.10
CA ALA A 172 -10.58 0.20 -3.52
C ALA A 172 -9.18 -0.09 -4.11
N TYR A 173 -8.10 0.41 -3.50
CA TYR A 173 -6.72 0.30 -4.03
C TYR A 173 -5.80 -0.52 -3.13
N LEU A 174 -6.31 -1.11 -2.03
CA LEU A 174 -5.52 -1.94 -1.13
C LEU A 174 -4.96 -3.16 -1.85
N ALA A 175 -3.70 -3.47 -1.59
CA ALA A 175 -3.10 -4.71 -2.06
C ALA A 175 -3.63 -5.93 -1.28
N PRO A 176 -3.63 -7.15 -1.86
CA PRO A 176 -4.11 -8.35 -1.19
C PRO A 176 -3.48 -8.62 0.18
N GLU A 177 -2.18 -8.35 0.34
CA GLU A 177 -1.46 -8.50 1.61
C GLU A 177 -1.91 -7.49 2.66
N GLN A 178 -2.31 -6.27 2.26
CA GLN A 178 -2.90 -5.29 3.18
C GLN A 178 -4.27 -5.75 3.70
N VAL A 179 -5.06 -6.37 2.84
CA VAL A 179 -6.36 -6.96 3.24
C VAL A 179 -6.18 -8.15 4.17
N ARG A 180 -5.15 -8.99 3.93
CA ARG A 180 -4.82 -10.15 4.77
C ARG A 180 -4.14 -9.77 6.09
N GLY A 181 -3.67 -8.53 6.24
CA GLY A 181 -2.88 -8.10 7.40
C GLY A 181 -1.51 -8.79 7.48
N THR A 182 -0.93 -9.18 6.34
CA THR A 182 0.42 -9.78 6.28
C THR A 182 1.49 -8.70 6.11
N GLU A 183 2.76 -9.09 5.99
CA GLU A 183 3.88 -8.17 5.86
C GLU A 183 3.69 -7.18 4.69
N ILE A 184 3.91 -5.90 4.98
CA ILE A 184 3.75 -4.79 4.04
C ILE A 184 5.13 -4.37 3.53
N THR A 185 5.33 -4.45 2.22
CA THR A 185 6.52 -3.99 1.52
C THR A 185 6.18 -2.90 0.50
N SER A 186 7.18 -2.31 -0.15
CA SER A 186 7.00 -1.34 -1.24
C SER A 186 6.13 -1.85 -2.40
N ALA A 187 5.98 -3.17 -2.52
CA ALA A 187 5.13 -3.80 -3.54
C ALA A 187 3.63 -3.44 -3.42
N VAL A 188 3.16 -2.93 -2.25
CA VAL A 188 1.76 -2.47 -2.10
C VAL A 188 1.50 -1.22 -2.93
N ASP A 189 2.47 -0.30 -3.01
CA ASP A 189 2.35 0.93 -3.79
C ASP A 189 2.34 0.64 -5.29
N VAL A 190 3.14 -0.34 -5.72
CA VAL A 190 3.16 -0.80 -7.12
C VAL A 190 1.81 -1.42 -7.51
N TYR A 191 1.21 -2.22 -6.62
CA TYR A 191 -0.12 -2.77 -6.85
C TYR A 191 -1.18 -1.68 -6.97
N ALA A 192 -1.18 -0.75 -6.03
CA ALA A 192 -2.12 0.37 -6.02
C ALA A 192 -1.96 1.26 -7.27
N LEU A 193 -0.71 1.57 -7.68
CA LEU A 193 -0.44 2.30 -8.92
C LEU A 193 -0.97 1.52 -10.13
N GLY A 194 -0.80 0.19 -10.21
CA GLY A 194 -1.35 -0.64 -11.27
C GLY A 194 -2.87 -0.51 -11.39
N LEU A 195 -3.59 -0.50 -10.25
CA LEU A 195 -5.05 -0.28 -10.24
C LEU A 195 -5.43 1.14 -10.68
N VAL A 196 -4.66 2.15 -10.26
CA VAL A 196 -4.88 3.55 -10.69
C VAL A 196 -4.73 3.67 -12.21
N LEU A 197 -3.69 3.06 -12.79
CA LEU A 197 -3.47 3.11 -14.25
C LEU A 197 -4.58 2.37 -15.02
N LEU A 198 -5.08 1.24 -14.50
CA LEU A 198 -6.23 0.54 -15.06
C LEU A 198 -7.47 1.43 -15.03
N GLU A 199 -7.74 2.10 -13.91
CA GLU A 199 -8.87 3.02 -13.80
C GLU A 199 -8.75 4.21 -14.77
N CYS A 200 -7.55 4.75 -14.97
CA CYS A 200 -7.29 5.77 -15.99
C CYS A 200 -7.65 5.29 -17.39
N LEU A 201 -7.30 4.04 -17.74
CA LEU A 201 -7.54 3.46 -19.06
C LEU A 201 -9.01 3.09 -19.30
N THR A 202 -9.71 2.65 -18.25
CA THR A 202 -11.08 2.13 -18.37
C THR A 202 -12.15 3.14 -17.98
N GLY A 203 -11.80 4.15 -17.19
CA GLY A 203 -12.74 5.14 -16.62
C GLY A 203 -13.52 4.62 -15.41
N HIS A 204 -13.30 3.39 -14.97
CA HIS A 204 -13.99 2.80 -13.81
C HIS A 204 -13.05 1.96 -12.95
N ARG A 205 -13.42 1.77 -11.69
CA ARG A 205 -12.67 0.93 -10.76
C ARG A 205 -12.77 -0.53 -11.14
N GLU A 206 -11.67 -1.26 -11.00
CA GLU A 206 -11.62 -2.69 -11.32
C GLU A 206 -12.44 -3.55 -10.34
N TYR A 207 -12.45 -3.18 -9.07
CA TYR A 207 -13.23 -3.89 -8.05
C TYR A 207 -14.36 -2.98 -7.59
N GLU A 208 -15.54 -3.21 -8.18
CA GLU A 208 -16.78 -2.52 -7.85
C GLU A 208 -17.55 -3.23 -6.73
N GLY A 209 -18.58 -2.56 -6.17
CA GLY A 209 -19.43 -3.10 -5.12
C GLY A 209 -19.12 -2.55 -3.74
N ALA A 210 -19.70 -3.19 -2.71
CA ALA A 210 -19.43 -2.85 -1.33
C ALA A 210 -17.96 -3.12 -0.99
N GLU A 211 -17.39 -2.34 -0.07
CA GLU A 211 -15.96 -2.41 0.28
C GLU A 211 -15.48 -3.82 0.64
N ILE A 212 -16.31 -4.57 1.37
CA ILE A 212 -16.02 -5.96 1.75
C ILE A 212 -15.98 -6.86 0.52
N GLU A 213 -16.93 -6.71 -0.41
CA GLU A 213 -16.99 -7.49 -1.64
C GLU A 213 -15.79 -7.22 -2.53
N ALA A 214 -15.43 -5.94 -2.71
CA ALA A 214 -14.25 -5.52 -3.45
C ALA A 214 -12.94 -6.04 -2.79
N ALA A 215 -12.86 -6.04 -1.46
CA ALA A 215 -11.73 -6.59 -0.73
C ALA A 215 -11.62 -8.11 -0.92
N VAL A 216 -12.74 -8.85 -0.83
CA VAL A 216 -12.78 -10.30 -1.04
C VAL A 216 -12.43 -10.66 -2.48
N ALA A 217 -13.01 -9.97 -3.47
CA ALA A 217 -12.74 -10.22 -4.89
C ALA A 217 -11.24 -10.15 -5.20
N ARG A 218 -10.56 -9.15 -4.67
CA ARG A 218 -9.12 -8.89 -4.85
C ARG A 218 -8.22 -9.96 -4.21
N LEU A 219 -8.72 -10.71 -3.21
CA LEU A 219 -7.99 -11.83 -2.63
C LEU A 219 -7.97 -13.07 -3.53
N HIS A 220 -8.95 -13.17 -4.44
CA HIS A 220 -9.22 -14.40 -5.20
C HIS A 220 -8.97 -14.29 -6.69
N ARG A 221 -9.05 -13.09 -7.27
CA ARG A 221 -8.81 -12.89 -8.70
C ARG A 221 -7.89 -11.70 -8.96
N PRO A 222 -7.00 -11.77 -9.97
CA PRO A 222 -6.28 -10.58 -10.45
C PRO A 222 -7.28 -9.64 -11.17
N PRO A 223 -6.90 -8.36 -11.36
CA PRO A 223 -7.66 -7.42 -12.19
C PRO A 223 -7.77 -7.90 -13.65
N VAL A 224 -8.83 -7.47 -14.31
CA VAL A 224 -9.00 -7.68 -15.76
C VAL A 224 -8.27 -6.56 -16.49
N VAL A 225 -7.22 -6.89 -17.22
CA VAL A 225 -6.49 -5.95 -18.07
C VAL A 225 -7.10 -5.98 -19.47
N PRO A 226 -7.51 -4.83 -20.06
CA PRO A 226 -8.06 -4.79 -21.42
C PRO A 226 -7.14 -5.44 -22.45
N ALA A 227 -7.71 -6.23 -23.36
CA ALA A 227 -6.94 -7.02 -24.31
C ALA A 227 -6.46 -6.21 -25.54
N ASP A 228 -7.03 -5.06 -25.77
CA ASP A 228 -6.74 -4.11 -26.86
C ASP A 228 -5.55 -3.17 -26.58
N LEU A 229 -5.00 -3.24 -25.37
CA LEU A 229 -3.81 -2.46 -25.01
C LEU A 229 -2.54 -3.03 -25.66
N PRO A 230 -1.50 -2.17 -25.87
CA PRO A 230 -0.20 -2.64 -26.33
C PRO A 230 0.35 -3.77 -25.42
N PHE A 231 0.90 -4.82 -26.02
CA PHE A 231 1.34 -6.04 -25.32
C PHE A 231 2.27 -5.74 -24.12
N GLY A 232 3.22 -4.80 -24.27
CA GLY A 232 4.13 -4.40 -23.20
C GLY A 232 3.38 -3.83 -22.00
N LEU A 233 2.38 -2.97 -22.24
CA LEU A 233 1.57 -2.36 -21.20
C LEU A 233 0.66 -3.39 -20.52
N THR A 234 -0.01 -4.24 -21.29
CA THR A 234 -0.83 -5.35 -20.76
C THR A 234 -0.03 -6.25 -19.83
N ARG A 235 1.18 -6.63 -20.24
CA ARG A 235 2.09 -7.45 -19.43
C ARG A 235 2.52 -6.73 -18.16
N LEU A 236 2.91 -5.44 -18.26
CA LEU A 236 3.33 -4.64 -17.12
C LEU A 236 2.21 -4.51 -16.09
N LEU A 237 1.00 -4.10 -16.51
CA LEU A 237 -0.16 -3.97 -15.62
C LEU A 237 -0.50 -5.30 -14.93
N SER A 238 -0.43 -6.42 -15.66
CA SER A 238 -0.64 -7.76 -15.07
C SER A 238 0.42 -8.13 -14.04
N LEU A 239 1.67 -7.68 -14.20
CA LEU A 239 2.73 -7.88 -13.21
C LEU A 239 2.57 -6.95 -12.01
N MET A 240 2.31 -5.66 -12.23
CA MET A 240 2.07 -4.68 -11.16
C MET A 240 0.94 -5.14 -10.23
N THR A 241 -0.11 -5.72 -10.79
CA THR A 241 -1.32 -6.15 -10.07
C THR A 241 -1.31 -7.64 -9.70
N ALA A 242 -0.17 -8.32 -9.76
CA ALA A 242 -0.04 -9.72 -9.36
C ALA A 242 -0.46 -9.93 -7.90
N LEU A 243 -1.19 -11.02 -7.60
CA LEU A 243 -1.63 -11.37 -6.25
C LEU A 243 -0.47 -11.60 -5.28
N SER A 244 0.66 -12.14 -5.79
CA SER A 244 1.89 -12.34 -5.02
C SER A 244 2.76 -11.08 -5.10
N PRO A 245 3.11 -10.43 -3.96
CA PRO A 245 3.99 -9.26 -3.94
C PRO A 245 5.35 -9.50 -4.62
N ALA A 246 5.92 -10.70 -4.44
CA ALA A 246 7.23 -11.07 -5.01
C ALA A 246 7.25 -11.16 -6.56
N ARG A 247 6.09 -11.16 -7.21
CA ARG A 247 5.98 -11.14 -8.68
C ARG A 247 5.89 -9.74 -9.27
N ARG A 248 5.67 -8.73 -8.42
CA ARG A 248 5.54 -7.34 -8.86
C ARG A 248 6.94 -6.77 -9.13
N PRO A 249 7.11 -5.99 -10.20
CA PRO A 249 8.35 -5.27 -10.46
C PRO A 249 8.58 -4.21 -9.39
N SER A 250 9.80 -3.69 -9.28
CA SER A 250 10.05 -2.49 -8.48
C SER A 250 9.41 -1.25 -9.12
N ALA A 251 9.22 -0.20 -8.35
CA ALA A 251 8.71 1.08 -8.89
C ALA A 251 9.64 1.62 -9.98
N ARG A 252 10.96 1.44 -9.85
CA ARG A 252 11.95 1.83 -10.87
C ARG A 252 11.73 1.07 -12.18
N ASP A 253 11.61 -0.27 -12.11
CA ASP A 253 11.36 -1.09 -13.30
C ASP A 253 10.04 -0.70 -13.98
N CYS A 254 9.01 -0.31 -13.18
CA CYS A 254 7.75 0.19 -13.73
C CYS A 254 7.93 1.51 -14.48
N ALA A 255 8.70 2.46 -13.94
CA ALA A 255 8.97 3.75 -14.57
C ALA A 255 9.68 3.54 -15.92
N ASP A 256 10.73 2.73 -15.93
CA ASP A 256 11.50 2.42 -17.12
C ASP A 256 10.64 1.72 -18.18
N ALA A 257 9.83 0.72 -17.80
CA ALA A 257 8.95 -0.01 -18.70
C ALA A 257 7.80 0.86 -19.28
N LEU A 258 7.31 1.84 -18.53
CA LEU A 258 6.27 2.77 -19.00
C LEU A 258 6.82 3.79 -20.00
N LEU A 259 8.08 4.17 -19.88
CA LEU A 259 8.75 5.06 -20.83
C LEU A 259 9.22 4.34 -22.11
N ASP A 260 9.48 3.03 -22.02
CA ASP A 260 9.91 2.24 -23.18
C ASP A 260 8.74 2.05 -24.17
N SER A 261 8.70 2.91 -25.18
CA SER A 261 7.73 2.88 -26.28
C SER A 261 8.18 1.98 -27.42
N GLY A 262 9.27 1.22 -27.25
CA GLY A 262 9.84 0.36 -28.28
C GLY A 262 8.86 -0.73 -28.74
N PRO A 263 8.93 -1.16 -30.03
CA PRO A 263 8.25 -2.36 -30.45
C PRO A 263 8.70 -3.52 -29.56
N PRO A 264 7.83 -4.52 -29.29
CA PRO A 264 8.16 -5.61 -28.42
C PRO A 264 9.49 -6.19 -28.86
N THR A 265 10.52 -5.97 -28.05
CA THR A 265 11.83 -6.59 -28.28
C THR A 265 11.54 -8.08 -28.31
N ARG A 266 11.63 -8.67 -29.49
CA ARG A 266 11.46 -10.10 -29.72
C ARG A 266 12.36 -10.75 -28.70
N VAL A 267 11.78 -11.29 -27.63
CA VAL A 267 12.54 -12.09 -26.67
C VAL A 267 13.16 -13.18 -27.54
N GLU A 268 14.43 -13.03 -27.86
CA GLU A 268 15.20 -14.15 -28.37
C GLU A 268 15.02 -15.24 -27.32
N THR A 269 14.18 -16.18 -27.66
CA THR A 269 14.12 -17.43 -26.93
C THR A 269 15.54 -17.92 -26.95
N VAL A 270 16.26 -17.77 -25.84
CA VAL A 270 17.52 -18.45 -25.60
C VAL A 270 17.21 -19.89 -25.93
N ARG A 271 17.59 -20.32 -27.14
CA ARG A 271 17.50 -21.71 -27.56
C ARG A 271 18.30 -22.44 -26.51
N ARG A 272 17.63 -23.08 -25.56
CA ARG A 272 18.25 -24.06 -24.69
C ARG A 272 18.96 -25.04 -25.66
N PRO A 273 20.28 -25.22 -25.55
CA PRO A 273 20.97 -26.15 -26.42
C PRO A 273 20.22 -27.48 -26.31
N SER A 274 19.75 -27.94 -27.46
CA SER A 274 18.97 -29.17 -27.53
C SER A 274 19.83 -30.29 -26.87
N ARG A 275 19.26 -31.00 -25.91
CA ARG A 275 19.90 -32.15 -25.22
C ARG A 275 20.47 -33.21 -26.16
N GLY A 276 20.20 -33.11 -27.45
CA GLY A 276 20.73 -33.99 -28.50
C GLY A 276 22.24 -33.84 -28.77
N LEU A 277 22.90 -32.71 -28.50
CA LEU A 277 24.35 -32.56 -28.71
C LEU A 277 25.18 -33.12 -27.55
N LEU A 278 24.60 -33.30 -26.35
CA LEU A 278 25.32 -33.90 -25.21
C LEU A 278 25.35 -35.42 -25.28
N VAL A 279 24.46 -36.08 -26.04
CA VAL A 279 24.45 -37.53 -26.22
C VAL A 279 25.51 -37.97 -27.23
N ALA A 280 25.83 -37.14 -28.25
CA ALA A 280 26.88 -37.46 -29.23
C ALA A 280 28.30 -37.36 -28.65
N SER A 281 28.55 -36.46 -27.66
CA SER A 281 29.87 -36.36 -27.01
C SER A 281 30.10 -37.44 -25.97
N SER A 282 29.07 -38.01 -25.34
CA SER A 282 29.23 -39.11 -24.38
C SER A 282 29.52 -40.46 -25.06
N ALA A 283 29.04 -40.70 -26.28
CA ALA A 283 29.36 -41.90 -27.04
C ALA A 283 30.84 -41.96 -27.50
N ALA A 284 31.43 -40.81 -27.84
CA ALA A 284 32.84 -40.74 -28.23
C ALA A 284 33.80 -40.97 -27.06
N VAL A 285 33.45 -40.54 -25.84
CA VAL A 285 34.25 -40.78 -24.63
C VAL A 285 34.18 -42.23 -24.18
N LEU A 286 33.02 -42.90 -24.35
CA LEU A 286 32.87 -44.33 -24.00
C LEU A 286 33.64 -45.24 -24.94
N LEU A 287 33.76 -44.92 -26.23
CA LEU A 287 34.56 -45.68 -27.20
C LEU A 287 36.08 -45.53 -26.96
N ALA A 288 36.53 -44.36 -26.49
CA ALA A 288 37.93 -44.16 -26.13
C ALA A 288 38.32 -44.89 -24.84
N ALA A 289 37.40 -45.05 -23.87
CA ALA A 289 37.65 -45.80 -22.63
C ALA A 289 37.71 -47.31 -22.84
N VAL A 290 36.95 -47.87 -23.78
CA VAL A 290 36.99 -49.30 -24.11
C VAL A 290 38.25 -49.63 -24.88
N GLY A 291 38.77 -48.74 -25.76
CA GLY A 291 40.02 -48.95 -26.51
C GLY A 291 41.29 -48.99 -25.63
N THR A 292 41.34 -48.19 -24.58
CA THR A 292 42.48 -48.16 -23.64
C THR A 292 42.46 -49.31 -22.63
N GLY A 293 41.27 -49.80 -22.28
CA GLY A 293 41.14 -50.97 -21.36
C GLY A 293 41.68 -52.27 -21.91
N LEU A 294 41.64 -52.46 -23.22
CA LEU A 294 42.10 -53.72 -23.84
C LEU A 294 43.63 -53.83 -24.00
N VAL A 295 44.37 -52.72 -23.92
CA VAL A 295 45.82 -52.67 -24.01
C VAL A 295 46.52 -52.90 -22.67
N VAL A 296 45.86 -52.68 -21.57
CA VAL A 296 46.43 -52.78 -20.20
C VAL A 296 46.27 -54.22 -19.61
N GLN A 297 45.36 -55.01 -20.15
CA GLN A 297 45.09 -56.36 -19.58
C GLN A 297 46.10 -57.45 -19.96
N ASN A 298 47.15 -57.12 -20.71
CA ASN A 298 48.11 -58.14 -21.17
C ASN A 298 49.51 -58.08 -20.54
N ARG A 299 49.64 -57.40 -19.37
CA ARG A 299 50.92 -57.42 -18.62
C ARG A 299 50.68 -57.52 -17.12
N ALA A 300 51.19 -58.68 -16.63
CA ALA A 300 51.69 -58.94 -15.29
C ALA A 300 50.83 -59.72 -14.30
N THR A 301 51.33 -60.83 -14.02
CA THR A 301 51.29 -61.69 -12.84
C THR A 301 52.37 -61.28 -11.84
N PRO A 302 52.49 -61.86 -10.63
CA PRO A 302 51.54 -62.16 -9.55
C PRO A 302 52.08 -61.79 -8.14
N ALA A 303 51.22 -62.03 -7.15
CA ALA A 303 51.52 -62.32 -5.72
C ALA A 303 51.94 -61.21 -4.76
N GLU A 304 51.23 -61.05 -3.70
CA GLU A 304 51.58 -61.52 -2.34
C GLU A 304 50.52 -61.16 -1.29
N SER A 305 50.49 -62.03 -0.28
CA SER A 305 49.42 -62.28 0.70
C SER A 305 49.31 -61.36 1.86
N ALA A 306 48.08 -61.30 2.41
CA ALA A 306 47.68 -61.32 3.83
C ALA A 306 47.70 -59.98 4.66
N PRO A 307 47.03 -59.91 5.80
CA PRO A 307 45.74 -60.47 6.25
C PRO A 307 44.74 -59.40 6.75
N PRO A 308 43.56 -59.79 7.25
CA PRO A 308 42.45 -58.85 7.51
C PRO A 308 42.55 -58.17 8.89
N VAL A 309 42.21 -56.94 8.93
CA VAL A 309 41.93 -56.25 10.19
C VAL A 309 40.44 -55.97 10.28
N SER A 310 39.81 -56.60 11.23
CA SER A 310 38.43 -56.32 11.67
C SER A 310 38.35 -55.00 12.36
N THR A 311 37.48 -54.11 11.93
CA THR A 311 37.08 -52.94 12.74
C THR A 311 35.57 -52.93 12.86
N SER A 312 35.17 -53.24 14.08
CA SER A 312 33.82 -53.16 14.61
C SER A 312 33.28 -51.71 14.57
N THR A 313 32.17 -51.51 13.91
CA THR A 313 31.44 -50.24 13.99
C THR A 313 30.32 -50.41 15.02
N GLN A 314 30.51 -49.82 16.20
CA GLN A 314 29.42 -49.60 17.16
C GLN A 314 28.57 -48.43 16.74
N PRO A 315 27.25 -48.50 16.87
CA PRO A 315 26.37 -47.36 16.66
C PRO A 315 26.41 -46.43 17.86
N GLN A 316 26.66 -45.12 17.62
CA GLN A 316 26.54 -44.11 18.62
C GLN A 316 25.07 -43.79 18.90
N THR A 317 24.69 -44.00 20.16
CA THR A 317 23.45 -43.59 20.75
C THR A 317 23.44 -42.06 20.87
N VAL A 318 22.52 -41.38 20.20
CA VAL A 318 22.26 -39.96 20.37
C VAL A 318 21.56 -39.77 21.72
N GLN A 319 22.22 -39.15 22.67
CA GLN A 319 21.63 -38.68 23.93
C GLN A 319 20.72 -37.50 23.63
N GLN A 320 19.42 -37.67 23.86
CA GLN A 320 18.45 -36.59 23.94
C GLN A 320 18.61 -35.83 25.26
N THR A 321 18.90 -34.56 25.16
CA THR A 321 18.88 -33.63 26.28
C THR A 321 17.41 -33.39 26.69
N PRO A 322 17.05 -33.44 27.97
CA PRO A 322 15.67 -33.20 28.40
C PRO A 322 15.34 -31.71 28.34
N VAL A 323 14.19 -31.41 27.72
CA VAL A 323 13.53 -30.11 27.72
C VAL A 323 13.04 -29.80 29.14
N PRO A 324 13.26 -28.58 29.70
CA PRO A 324 12.74 -28.24 31.01
C PRO A 324 11.20 -28.13 30.99
N VAL A 325 10.57 -28.89 31.87
CA VAL A 325 9.14 -28.81 32.18
C VAL A 325 8.88 -27.44 32.81
N VAL A 326 8.05 -26.61 32.17
CA VAL A 326 7.52 -25.40 32.77
C VAL A 326 6.43 -25.80 33.76
N GLU A 327 6.73 -25.61 35.01
CA GLU A 327 5.83 -25.79 36.17
C GLU A 327 4.68 -24.78 36.05
N GLN A 328 3.45 -25.30 35.88
CA GLN A 328 2.23 -24.50 35.89
C GLN A 328 1.98 -23.97 37.30
N GLN A 329 2.02 -22.64 37.46
CA GLN A 329 1.58 -21.98 38.70
C GLN A 329 0.05 -22.11 38.83
N PRO A 330 -0.47 -22.29 40.04
CA PRO A 330 -1.90 -22.45 40.28
C PRO A 330 -2.64 -21.12 40.00
N VAL A 331 -3.74 -21.24 39.27
CA VAL A 331 -4.70 -20.17 39.01
C VAL A 331 -5.28 -19.71 40.34
N VAL A 332 -5.02 -18.48 40.75
CA VAL A 332 -5.69 -17.84 41.88
C VAL A 332 -7.08 -17.42 41.40
N GLU A 333 -8.07 -18.09 41.98
CA GLU A 333 -9.51 -17.77 41.84
C GLU A 333 -9.76 -16.36 42.42
N GLN A 334 -10.18 -15.40 41.55
CA GLN A 334 -10.62 -14.08 41.97
C GLN A 334 -12.07 -14.19 42.52
N PRO A 335 -12.38 -13.51 43.62
CA PRO A 335 -13.72 -13.57 44.21
C PRO A 335 -14.75 -12.87 43.29
N VAL A 336 -15.85 -13.58 43.05
CA VAL A 336 -17.02 -13.11 42.32
C VAL A 336 -17.69 -11.97 43.08
N VAL A 337 -17.71 -10.77 42.51
CA VAL A 337 -18.51 -9.65 43.02
C VAL A 337 -19.96 -9.85 42.59
N PRO A 338 -20.95 -9.77 43.51
CA PRO A 338 -22.35 -9.97 43.15
C PRO A 338 -22.87 -8.78 42.29
N THR A 339 -23.40 -9.12 41.13
CA THR A 339 -24.10 -8.21 40.22
C THR A 339 -25.35 -7.66 40.89
N THR A 340 -25.37 -6.37 41.16
CA THR A 340 -26.54 -5.63 41.62
C THR A 340 -27.56 -5.55 40.48
N ALA A 341 -28.77 -6.03 40.75
CA ALA A 341 -29.89 -6.04 39.83
C ALA A 341 -30.27 -4.63 39.35
N ALA A 342 -30.57 -4.53 38.05
CA ALA A 342 -31.09 -3.31 37.43
C ALA A 342 -32.52 -2.98 37.98
N PRO A 343 -32.85 -1.67 38.15
CA PRO A 343 -34.22 -1.28 38.54
C PRO A 343 -35.19 -1.46 37.36
N PRO A 344 -36.50 -1.74 37.66
CA PRO A 344 -37.53 -1.95 36.65
C PRO A 344 -37.89 -0.66 35.89
N PRO A 345 -38.43 -0.76 34.65
CA PRO A 345 -38.76 0.39 33.82
C PRO A 345 -39.96 1.15 34.38
N VAL A 346 -39.83 2.47 34.46
CA VAL A 346 -40.89 3.40 34.84
C VAL A 346 -41.96 3.44 33.74
N GLN A 347 -43.18 3.09 34.06
CA GLN A 347 -44.36 3.27 33.20
C GLN A 347 -44.65 4.76 33.06
N GLN A 348 -44.65 5.27 31.83
CA GLN A 348 -45.21 6.58 31.50
C GLN A 348 -46.74 6.50 31.50
N GLU A 349 -47.37 7.19 32.44
CA GLU A 349 -48.81 7.44 32.44
C GLU A 349 -49.19 8.38 31.28
N ASP A 350 -50.13 7.87 30.50
CA ASP A 350 -50.85 8.55 29.43
C ASP A 350 -51.81 9.55 30.02
N ARG A 351 -51.57 10.86 29.86
CA ARG A 351 -52.57 11.91 30.17
C ARG A 351 -53.07 12.49 28.85
N SER A 352 -54.11 11.89 28.33
CA SER A 352 -55.01 12.49 27.36
C SER A 352 -55.78 13.65 27.98
N GLY A 353 -55.46 14.88 27.53
CA GLY A 353 -56.22 16.09 27.86
C GLY A 353 -56.83 16.69 26.61
N LYS A 354 -58.08 16.46 26.35
CA LYS A 354 -58.95 17.11 25.36
C LYS A 354 -59.03 18.61 25.67
N ALA A 355 -58.83 19.45 24.68
CA ALA A 355 -59.44 20.80 24.63
C ALA A 355 -59.84 21.19 23.20
N LYS A 356 -61.03 21.61 23.05
CA LYS A 356 -61.81 21.96 21.85
C LYS A 356 -61.42 23.33 21.26
N PRO A 357 -61.88 23.64 20.04
CA PRO A 357 -61.42 24.75 19.23
C PRO A 357 -62.21 26.06 19.48
N GLY A 358 -61.51 27.21 19.45
CA GLY A 358 -62.09 28.53 19.49
C GLY A 358 -61.95 29.22 18.12
N LYS A 359 -63.09 29.46 17.48
CA LYS A 359 -63.35 30.38 16.35
C LYS A 359 -63.21 31.84 16.83
N LYS A 360 -62.62 32.72 16.01
CA LYS A 360 -63.21 34.05 15.56
C LYS A 360 -62.14 34.85 14.85
N ASN A 361 -62.37 35.10 13.58
CA ASN A 361 -62.78 36.36 12.96
C ASN A 361 -62.01 37.64 13.38
N GLY A 362 -61.39 38.30 12.38
CA GLY A 362 -60.99 39.70 12.50
C GLY A 362 -60.42 40.22 11.16
N LYS A 363 -61.29 40.82 10.35
CA LYS A 363 -61.01 41.66 9.20
C LYS A 363 -60.20 42.92 9.60
N GLY A 364 -59.34 43.42 8.70
CA GLY A 364 -58.76 44.76 8.80
C GLY A 364 -57.99 45.10 7.54
N LYS A 365 -58.64 45.93 6.72
CA LYS A 365 -58.18 46.58 5.51
C LYS A 365 -57.00 47.52 5.73
N GLY A 366 -56.29 47.73 4.63
CA GLY A 366 -55.24 48.64 4.30
C GLY A 366 -55.51 50.19 4.60
N PRO A 367 -54.71 51.12 4.07
CA PRO A 367 -54.29 51.27 2.68
C PRO A 367 -52.81 50.97 2.40
#